data_608039a2263c025b6fc5da658bacf786
#
_entry.id   608039a2263c025b6fc5da658bacf786
#
_cell.length_a   1.000
_cell.length_b   1.000
_cell.length_c   1.000
_cell.angle_alpha   90.00
_cell.angle_beta   90.00
_cell.angle_gamma   90.00
#
_symmetry.space_group_name_H-M   'P 1'
#
loop_
_entity.id
_entity.type
_entity.pdbx_description
1 polymer ?
#
loop_
_entity_poly.entity_id
_entity_poly.type
_entity_poly.pdbx_seq_one_letter_code
_entity_poly.pdbx_strand_id
1 'polypeptide(L)'
;MLLLLAAAAGLGYLFYAFPKVPAAGEYRIEATPQRLARGKYLNDHVLGCTTCHSERDWTRFSGPVKPDTIGIGGQVFALGPAGTLYSKNITPAAIGSWTDGELLRSVTAGVSRDGTPLFPLMPYPHFGVMADDDIHAVLAYVRSLKAIENLNIPERDLNFPLNLIVRTIPEPAAPGTRPPVTDKLAYGRYMLRSALCADCHTPIDDQGTPLPGMDFAGGMEFVETGYRSRSANITPDADTGIGTWTEQQFIDRFKSFEGVTPPVLSETERRQNTTMPWTAYAGMTREDLGAIYAALRAQKPVVSRITKFPDAQSPQ
;
A
#
# COMPACT_ATOMS: atom_id res chain seq x y z
N MET A 1 -23.98 -35.96 13.20
CA MET A 1 -25.08 -34.99 13.06
C MET A 1 -24.84 -33.70 13.87
N LEU A 2 -24.57 -33.77 15.18
CA LEU A 2 -24.33 -32.58 16.03
C LEU A 2 -23.17 -31.70 15.57
N LEU A 3 -22.04 -32.28 15.18
CA LEU A 3 -20.87 -31.53 14.65
C LEU A 3 -21.17 -30.78 13.37
N LEU A 4 -21.94 -31.38 12.45
CA LEU A 4 -22.34 -30.73 11.20
C LEU A 4 -23.30 -29.58 11.46
N LEU A 5 -24.23 -29.73 12.41
CA LEU A 5 -25.14 -28.66 12.81
C LEU A 5 -24.39 -27.51 13.49
N ALA A 6 -23.41 -27.81 14.34
CA ALA A 6 -22.56 -26.80 14.97
C ALA A 6 -21.70 -26.06 13.93
N ALA A 7 -21.13 -26.76 12.96
CA ALA A 7 -20.37 -26.16 11.86
C ALA A 7 -21.25 -25.24 11.00
N ALA A 8 -22.46 -25.71 10.64
CA ALA A 8 -23.41 -24.91 9.86
C ALA A 8 -23.86 -23.65 10.63
N ALA A 9 -24.12 -23.78 11.94
CA ALA A 9 -24.46 -22.64 12.79
C ALA A 9 -23.31 -21.65 12.90
N GLY A 10 -22.06 -22.14 13.05
CA GLY A 10 -20.86 -21.31 13.09
C GLY A 10 -20.64 -20.55 11.79
N LEU A 11 -20.80 -21.20 10.64
CA LEU A 11 -20.74 -20.56 9.32
C LEU A 11 -21.87 -19.51 9.18
N GLY A 12 -23.10 -19.89 9.52
CA GLY A 12 -24.23 -18.95 9.49
C GLY A 12 -23.97 -17.70 10.34
N TYR A 13 -23.44 -17.88 11.56
CA TYR A 13 -23.05 -16.77 12.41
C TYR A 13 -21.93 -15.92 11.78
N LEU A 14 -20.91 -16.54 11.20
CA LEU A 14 -19.81 -15.82 10.52
C LEU A 14 -20.36 -14.91 9.42
N PHE A 15 -21.25 -15.41 8.57
CA PHE A 15 -21.81 -14.63 7.47
C PHE A 15 -22.81 -13.57 7.92
N TYR A 16 -23.51 -13.79 9.03
CA TYR A 16 -24.46 -12.85 9.59
C TYR A 16 -23.78 -11.73 10.38
N ALA A 17 -22.77 -12.05 11.21
CA ALA A 17 -22.15 -11.13 12.15
C ALA A 17 -20.95 -10.36 11.58
N PHE A 18 -20.41 -10.78 10.44
CA PHE A 18 -19.20 -10.18 9.87
C PHE A 18 -19.33 -9.84 8.38
N PRO A 19 -18.67 -8.77 7.91
CA PRO A 19 -17.78 -7.87 8.69
C PRO A 19 -18.55 -6.97 9.65
N LYS A 20 -17.93 -6.62 10.79
CA LYS A 20 -18.51 -5.72 11.81
C LYS A 20 -18.29 -4.25 11.44
N VAL A 21 -18.63 -3.89 10.23
CA VAL A 21 -18.48 -2.53 9.69
C VAL A 21 -19.86 -1.98 9.40
N PRO A 22 -20.20 -0.76 9.84
CA PRO A 22 -21.48 -0.14 9.55
C PRO A 22 -21.77 -0.06 8.06
N ALA A 23 -23.05 0.04 7.70
CA ALA A 23 -23.45 0.36 6.34
C ALA A 23 -22.82 1.68 5.90
N ALA A 24 -22.63 1.83 4.58
CA ALA A 24 -22.09 3.08 4.03
C ALA A 24 -23.02 4.25 4.39
N GLY A 25 -22.43 5.31 4.94
CA GLY A 25 -23.16 6.55 5.24
C GLY A 25 -23.45 7.35 3.95
N GLU A 26 -24.34 8.32 4.10
CA GLU A 26 -24.57 9.31 3.05
C GLU A 26 -23.50 10.41 3.13
N TYR A 27 -22.60 10.41 2.18
CA TYR A 27 -21.53 11.41 2.04
C TYR A 27 -21.60 12.04 0.67
N ARG A 28 -21.17 13.29 0.61
CA ARG A 28 -20.90 13.99 -0.66
C ARG A 28 -19.55 14.65 -0.58
N ILE A 29 -18.64 14.22 -1.42
CA ILE A 29 -17.27 14.74 -1.50
C ILE A 29 -17.21 15.76 -2.65
N GLU A 30 -17.02 17.03 -2.29
CA GLU A 30 -16.87 18.08 -3.29
C GLU A 30 -15.48 18.02 -3.93
N ALA A 31 -15.44 18.08 -5.26
CA ALA A 31 -14.22 18.06 -6.05
C ALA A 31 -13.69 19.49 -6.27
N THR A 32 -13.32 20.21 -5.20
CA THR A 32 -12.70 21.52 -5.34
C THR A 32 -11.30 21.42 -5.95
N PRO A 33 -10.79 22.46 -6.64
CA PRO A 33 -9.44 22.45 -7.21
C PRO A 33 -8.36 22.11 -6.18
N GLN A 34 -8.47 22.64 -4.98
CA GLN A 34 -7.52 22.38 -3.88
C GLN A 34 -7.57 20.91 -3.44
N ARG A 35 -8.78 20.35 -3.29
CA ARG A 35 -8.98 18.95 -2.93
C ARG A 35 -8.46 18.01 -4.00
N LEU A 36 -8.71 18.31 -5.27
CA LEU A 36 -8.20 17.53 -6.39
C LEU A 36 -6.66 17.56 -6.46
N ALA A 37 -6.05 18.73 -6.27
CA ALA A 37 -4.58 18.85 -6.23
C ALA A 37 -3.97 18.05 -5.07
N ARG A 38 -4.55 18.15 -3.85
CA ARG A 38 -4.11 17.37 -2.69
C ARG A 38 -4.32 15.87 -2.92
N GLY A 39 -5.47 15.48 -3.46
CA GLY A 39 -5.80 14.10 -3.77
C GLY A 39 -4.84 13.50 -4.79
N LYS A 40 -4.53 14.24 -5.86
CA LYS A 40 -3.53 13.85 -6.84
C LYS A 40 -2.17 13.60 -6.19
N TYR A 41 -1.69 14.53 -5.39
CA TYR A 41 -0.43 14.42 -4.68
C TYR A 41 -0.37 13.19 -3.78
N LEU A 42 -1.40 13.00 -2.95
CA LEU A 42 -1.48 11.85 -2.05
C LEU A 42 -1.56 10.53 -2.81
N ASN A 43 -2.39 10.45 -3.84
CA ASN A 43 -2.57 9.25 -4.64
C ASN A 43 -1.29 8.85 -5.37
N ASP A 44 -0.63 9.81 -6.04
CA ASP A 44 0.49 9.52 -6.94
C ASP A 44 1.81 9.32 -6.19
N HIS A 45 1.97 10.01 -5.05
CA HIS A 45 3.27 10.12 -4.40
C HIS A 45 3.32 9.61 -2.95
N VAL A 46 2.18 9.36 -2.30
CA VAL A 46 2.16 8.96 -0.88
C VAL A 46 1.49 7.60 -0.68
N LEU A 47 0.21 7.49 -1.00
CA LEU A 47 -0.59 6.28 -0.75
C LEU A 47 -0.37 5.19 -1.81
N GLY A 48 0.03 5.58 -3.02
CA GLY A 48 0.31 4.63 -4.10
C GLY A 48 -0.92 3.92 -4.67
N CYS A 49 -2.12 4.51 -4.59
CA CYS A 49 -3.34 3.88 -5.12
C CYS A 49 -3.15 3.44 -6.58
N THR A 50 -2.72 4.38 -7.45
CA THR A 50 -2.48 4.07 -8.85
C THR A 50 -1.25 3.18 -9.07
N THR A 51 -0.30 3.11 -8.14
CA THR A 51 0.83 2.17 -8.23
C THR A 51 0.36 0.72 -8.12
N CYS A 52 -0.62 0.43 -7.25
CA CYS A 52 -1.20 -0.90 -7.08
C CYS A 52 -2.35 -1.19 -8.05
N HIS A 53 -3.09 -0.15 -8.46
CA HIS A 53 -4.28 -0.29 -9.32
C HIS A 53 -4.01 0.04 -10.79
N SER A 54 -2.77 -0.10 -11.26
CA SER A 54 -2.39 0.10 -12.67
C SER A 54 -1.43 -0.99 -13.11
N GLU A 55 -1.21 -1.13 -14.41
CA GLU A 55 -0.12 -1.98 -14.89
C GLU A 55 1.24 -1.32 -14.65
N ARG A 56 2.21 -2.13 -14.26
CA ARG A 56 3.60 -1.70 -14.07
C ARG A 56 4.52 -2.27 -15.13
N ASP A 57 5.49 -1.48 -15.56
CA ASP A 57 6.49 -1.92 -16.54
C ASP A 57 7.74 -2.45 -15.82
N TRP A 58 7.75 -3.74 -15.50
CA TRP A 58 8.86 -4.41 -14.83
C TRP A 58 10.10 -4.63 -15.72
N THR A 59 10.01 -4.28 -17.01
CA THR A 59 11.22 -4.22 -17.86
C THR A 59 12.10 -3.02 -17.53
N ARG A 60 11.56 -2.06 -16.76
CA ARG A 60 12.23 -0.85 -16.29
C ARG A 60 12.55 -0.90 -14.81
N PHE A 61 13.55 -0.13 -14.41
CA PHE A 61 13.91 0.00 -13.00
C PHE A 61 12.72 0.49 -12.17
N SER A 62 12.49 -0.15 -11.01
CA SER A 62 11.41 0.19 -10.08
C SER A 62 9.98 -0.02 -10.62
N GLY A 63 9.82 -0.64 -11.80
CA GLY A 63 8.52 -0.92 -12.39
C GLY A 63 7.57 0.29 -12.42
N PRO A 64 7.83 1.34 -13.19
CA PRO A 64 6.94 2.50 -13.24
C PRO A 64 5.55 2.12 -13.75
N VAL A 65 4.54 2.88 -13.35
CA VAL A 65 3.19 2.73 -13.87
C VAL A 65 3.16 3.07 -15.36
N LYS A 66 2.48 2.24 -16.16
CA LYS A 66 2.23 2.54 -17.58
C LYS A 66 1.17 3.64 -17.68
N PRO A 67 1.44 4.77 -18.33
CA PRO A 67 0.55 5.95 -18.32
C PRO A 67 -0.89 5.69 -18.77
N ASP A 68 -1.07 4.80 -19.75
CA ASP A 68 -2.39 4.52 -20.34
C ASP A 68 -3.23 3.54 -19.50
N THR A 69 -2.70 3.07 -18.38
CA THR A 69 -3.33 2.04 -17.53
C THR A 69 -3.66 2.55 -16.13
N ILE A 70 -3.64 3.87 -15.92
CA ILE A 70 -3.84 4.46 -14.59
C ILE A 70 -5.21 4.10 -14.03
N GLY A 71 -5.22 3.35 -12.93
CA GLY A 71 -6.43 2.93 -12.23
C GLY A 71 -7.16 1.74 -12.84
N ILE A 72 -6.67 1.15 -13.94
CA ILE A 72 -7.35 0.06 -14.67
C ILE A 72 -7.46 -1.25 -13.87
N GLY A 73 -6.62 -1.42 -12.83
CA GLY A 73 -6.54 -2.65 -12.07
C GLY A 73 -5.83 -3.79 -12.82
N GLY A 74 -6.07 -5.02 -12.34
CA GLY A 74 -5.56 -6.24 -12.99
C GLY A 74 -4.17 -6.69 -12.53
N GLN A 75 -3.49 -5.95 -11.67
CA GLN A 75 -2.23 -6.42 -11.10
C GLN A 75 -2.46 -7.64 -10.22
N VAL A 76 -1.64 -8.66 -10.43
CA VAL A 76 -1.70 -9.93 -9.70
C VAL A 76 -0.79 -9.88 -8.48
N PHE A 77 -1.31 -10.32 -7.34
CA PHE A 77 -0.57 -10.49 -6.11
C PHE A 77 -0.66 -11.94 -5.65
N ALA A 78 0.40 -12.71 -5.88
CA ALA A 78 0.50 -14.08 -5.42
C ALA A 78 0.88 -14.09 -3.93
N LEU A 79 -0.01 -14.59 -3.08
CA LEU A 79 0.19 -14.72 -1.63
C LEU A 79 0.71 -16.11 -1.24
N GLY A 80 1.33 -16.84 -2.17
CA GLY A 80 1.79 -18.20 -1.93
C GLY A 80 0.65 -19.12 -1.48
N PRO A 81 0.80 -19.83 -0.32
CA PRO A 81 -0.23 -20.73 0.18
C PRO A 81 -1.55 -20.06 0.53
N ALA A 82 -1.57 -18.74 0.71
CA ALA A 82 -2.78 -17.98 1.05
C ALA A 82 -3.71 -17.75 -0.16
N GLY A 83 -3.18 -17.85 -1.39
CA GLY A 83 -3.96 -17.67 -2.62
C GLY A 83 -3.50 -16.53 -3.50
N THR A 84 -4.42 -15.94 -4.25
CA THR A 84 -4.13 -14.87 -5.22
C THR A 84 -5.14 -13.74 -5.11
N LEU A 85 -4.64 -12.51 -5.19
CA LEU A 85 -5.45 -11.30 -5.25
C LEU A 85 -5.21 -10.56 -6.57
N TYR A 86 -6.21 -9.77 -6.96
CA TYR A 86 -6.16 -8.92 -8.15
C TYR A 86 -6.59 -7.51 -7.76
N SER A 87 -5.79 -6.51 -8.11
CA SER A 87 -6.23 -5.13 -7.93
C SER A 87 -7.44 -4.83 -8.80
N LYS A 88 -8.46 -4.20 -8.24
CA LYS A 88 -9.68 -3.87 -8.97
C LYS A 88 -9.51 -2.58 -9.77
N ASN A 89 -10.29 -2.42 -10.82
CA ASN A 89 -10.40 -1.16 -11.55
C ASN A 89 -11.01 -0.10 -10.63
N ILE A 90 -10.29 1.01 -10.42
CA ILE A 90 -10.72 2.16 -9.61
C ILE A 90 -11.04 3.39 -10.45
N THR A 91 -11.10 3.24 -11.78
CA THR A 91 -11.54 4.34 -12.66
C THR A 91 -13.06 4.50 -12.62
N PRO A 92 -13.60 5.65 -13.06
CA PRO A 92 -15.04 5.85 -13.13
C PRO A 92 -15.80 4.79 -13.93
N ALA A 93 -15.16 4.06 -14.83
CA ALA A 93 -15.79 2.94 -15.54
C ALA A 93 -16.30 1.85 -14.59
N ALA A 94 -15.59 1.59 -13.48
CA ALA A 94 -15.97 0.58 -12.49
C ALA A 94 -16.65 1.16 -11.25
N ILE A 95 -16.18 2.31 -10.75
CA ILE A 95 -16.66 2.88 -9.49
C ILE A 95 -17.59 4.10 -9.67
N GLY A 96 -17.90 4.51 -10.89
CA GLY A 96 -18.70 5.72 -11.16
C GLY A 96 -20.10 5.67 -10.57
N SER A 97 -20.70 4.48 -10.46
CA SER A 97 -22.02 4.27 -9.86
C SER A 97 -22.01 4.08 -8.34
N TRP A 98 -20.83 4.05 -7.69
CA TRP A 98 -20.72 3.94 -6.24
C TRP A 98 -21.02 5.30 -5.60
N THR A 99 -21.66 5.29 -4.43
CA THR A 99 -21.77 6.49 -3.61
C THR A 99 -20.43 6.86 -2.99
N ASP A 100 -20.28 8.10 -2.52
CA ASP A 100 -19.06 8.51 -1.82
C ASP A 100 -18.89 7.76 -0.50
N GLY A 101 -20.00 7.43 0.19
CA GLY A 101 -19.97 6.62 1.39
C GLY A 101 -19.52 5.17 1.14
N GLU A 102 -19.94 4.56 0.03
CA GLU A 102 -19.47 3.21 -0.35
C GLU A 102 -17.97 3.20 -0.65
N LEU A 103 -17.45 4.22 -1.35
CA LEU A 103 -16.02 4.37 -1.59
C LEU A 103 -15.25 4.62 -0.29
N LEU A 104 -15.75 5.52 0.55
CA LEU A 104 -15.14 5.83 1.84
C LEU A 104 -15.03 4.56 2.70
N ARG A 105 -16.13 3.82 2.85
CA ARG A 105 -16.14 2.56 3.59
C ARG A 105 -15.16 1.53 3.01
N SER A 106 -15.08 1.42 1.69
CA SER A 106 -14.18 0.48 1.02
C SER A 106 -12.72 0.82 1.32
N VAL A 107 -12.33 2.10 1.20
CA VAL A 107 -10.95 2.56 1.35
C VAL A 107 -10.51 2.62 2.81
N THR A 108 -11.42 2.89 3.76
CA THR A 108 -11.06 3.12 5.17
C THR A 108 -11.44 1.99 6.12
N ALA A 109 -12.40 1.15 5.75
CA ALA A 109 -12.88 0.07 6.60
C ALA A 109 -12.84 -1.31 5.91
N GLY A 110 -12.37 -1.39 4.67
CA GLY A 110 -12.14 -2.66 3.98
C GLY A 110 -13.41 -3.43 3.61
N VAL A 111 -14.53 -2.74 3.35
CA VAL A 111 -15.78 -3.38 2.94
C VAL A 111 -16.29 -2.77 1.65
N SER A 112 -16.35 -3.58 0.60
CA SER A 112 -16.84 -3.20 -0.72
C SER A 112 -18.33 -2.81 -0.71
N ARG A 113 -18.81 -2.23 -1.83
CA ARG A 113 -20.19 -1.81 -2.04
C ARG A 113 -21.19 -2.91 -1.71
N ASP A 114 -20.94 -4.13 -2.15
CA ASP A 114 -21.79 -5.31 -1.96
C ASP A 114 -21.65 -5.98 -0.57
N GLY A 115 -20.85 -5.40 0.32
CA GLY A 115 -20.57 -5.98 1.64
C GLY A 115 -19.44 -6.99 1.67
N THR A 116 -18.78 -7.25 0.53
CA THR A 116 -17.62 -8.15 0.46
C THR A 116 -16.43 -7.54 1.24
N PRO A 117 -15.85 -8.29 2.21
CA PRO A 117 -14.67 -7.83 2.93
C PRO A 117 -13.46 -7.81 2.00
N LEU A 118 -12.63 -6.77 2.08
CA LEU A 118 -11.34 -6.71 1.38
C LEU A 118 -10.26 -7.43 2.20
N PHE A 119 -9.26 -7.96 1.50
CA PHE A 119 -8.07 -8.46 2.15
C PHE A 119 -7.14 -7.26 2.49
N PRO A 120 -6.44 -7.23 3.64
CA PRO A 120 -5.68 -6.06 4.09
C PRO A 120 -4.39 -5.78 3.30
N LEU A 121 -4.15 -6.46 2.16
CA LEU A 121 -3.20 -5.99 1.15
C LEU A 121 -3.65 -4.63 0.57
N MET A 122 -4.97 -4.41 0.45
CA MET A 122 -5.50 -3.05 0.36
C MET A 122 -5.37 -2.41 1.75
N PRO A 123 -4.52 -1.39 1.94
CA PRO A 123 -4.08 -0.98 3.28
C PRO A 123 -5.11 -0.09 4.00
N TYR A 124 -6.38 -0.50 3.96
CA TYR A 124 -7.48 0.22 4.63
C TYR A 124 -7.28 0.40 6.15
N PRO A 125 -6.54 -0.47 6.90
CA PRO A 125 -6.26 -0.19 8.31
C PRO A 125 -5.39 1.05 8.52
N HIS A 126 -4.51 1.37 7.55
CA HIS A 126 -3.71 2.60 7.57
C HIS A 126 -4.54 3.81 7.14
N PHE A 127 -5.36 3.64 6.11
CA PHE A 127 -6.19 4.72 5.58
C PHE A 127 -7.36 5.07 6.50
N GLY A 128 -7.89 4.11 7.24
CA GLY A 128 -8.99 4.30 8.20
C GLY A 128 -8.66 5.16 9.43
N VAL A 129 -7.38 5.46 9.65
CA VAL A 129 -6.92 6.35 10.72
C VAL A 129 -6.30 7.66 10.20
N MET A 130 -6.32 7.87 8.89
CA MET A 130 -5.92 9.14 8.30
C MET A 130 -6.96 10.22 8.56
N ALA A 131 -6.59 11.46 8.34
CA ALA A 131 -7.53 12.59 8.40
C ALA A 131 -8.57 12.48 7.27
N ASP A 132 -9.83 12.70 7.59
CA ASP A 132 -10.94 12.66 6.63
C ASP A 132 -10.68 13.55 5.41
N ASP A 133 -10.15 14.75 5.60
CA ASP A 133 -9.85 15.67 4.50
C ASP A 133 -8.86 15.09 3.49
N ASP A 134 -7.85 14.33 3.94
CA ASP A 134 -6.87 13.69 3.07
C ASP A 134 -7.52 12.52 2.30
N ILE A 135 -8.32 11.70 2.97
CA ILE A 135 -9.05 10.60 2.31
C ILE A 135 -10.10 11.16 1.33
N HIS A 136 -10.87 12.18 1.71
CA HIS A 136 -11.79 12.85 0.79
C HIS A 136 -11.08 13.44 -0.43
N ALA A 137 -9.89 13.98 -0.25
CA ALA A 137 -9.09 14.49 -1.37
C ALA A 137 -8.69 13.36 -2.32
N VAL A 138 -8.22 12.22 -1.79
CA VAL A 138 -7.89 11.03 -2.59
C VAL A 138 -9.11 10.52 -3.36
N LEU A 139 -10.26 10.37 -2.71
CA LEU A 139 -11.49 9.89 -3.35
C LEU A 139 -11.98 10.85 -4.45
N ALA A 140 -11.92 12.16 -4.21
CA ALA A 140 -12.25 13.17 -5.22
C ALA A 140 -11.35 13.03 -6.45
N TYR A 141 -10.04 12.84 -6.24
CA TYR A 141 -9.09 12.65 -7.34
C TYR A 141 -9.33 11.32 -8.09
N VAL A 142 -9.50 10.21 -7.38
CA VAL A 142 -9.77 8.90 -7.98
C VAL A 142 -11.04 8.96 -8.87
N ARG A 143 -12.09 9.65 -8.43
CA ARG A 143 -13.28 9.87 -9.25
C ARG A 143 -13.03 10.74 -10.49
N SER A 144 -11.98 11.55 -10.50
CA SER A 144 -11.61 12.39 -11.65
C SER A 144 -10.70 11.69 -12.66
N LEU A 145 -10.29 10.46 -12.41
CA LEU A 145 -9.48 9.67 -13.33
C LEU A 145 -10.23 9.46 -14.65
N LYS A 146 -9.49 9.27 -15.73
CA LYS A 146 -10.06 8.87 -17.01
C LYS A 146 -10.75 7.51 -16.86
N ALA A 147 -11.98 7.40 -17.31
CA ALA A 147 -12.70 6.13 -17.34
C ALA A 147 -12.02 5.17 -18.33
N ILE A 148 -11.59 4.01 -17.86
CA ILE A 148 -10.96 2.96 -18.66
C ILE A 148 -11.67 1.65 -18.34
N GLU A 149 -12.25 1.02 -19.37
CA GLU A 149 -12.94 -0.25 -19.21
C GLU A 149 -11.93 -1.38 -19.02
N ASN A 150 -12.08 -2.13 -17.94
CA ASN A 150 -11.45 -3.42 -17.71
C ASN A 150 -12.38 -4.22 -16.82
N LEU A 151 -13.28 -4.97 -17.43
CA LEU A 151 -14.34 -5.71 -16.74
C LEU A 151 -13.97 -7.17 -16.47
N ASN A 152 -12.83 -7.64 -17.00
CA ASN A 152 -12.43 -9.06 -16.93
C ASN A 152 -11.38 -9.33 -15.84
N ILE A 153 -11.34 -8.51 -14.78
CA ILE A 153 -10.46 -8.76 -13.65
C ILE A 153 -11.04 -9.92 -12.83
N PRO A 154 -10.28 -11.01 -12.63
CA PRO A 154 -10.74 -12.13 -11.82
C PRO A 154 -11.12 -11.71 -10.41
N GLU A 155 -12.02 -12.46 -9.79
CA GLU A 155 -12.24 -12.37 -8.37
C GLU A 155 -11.02 -12.92 -7.61
N ARG A 156 -10.83 -12.46 -6.37
CA ARG A 156 -9.78 -13.01 -5.51
C ARG A 156 -10.00 -14.50 -5.29
N ASP A 157 -8.93 -15.23 -5.24
CA ASP A 157 -8.90 -16.65 -4.91
C ASP A 157 -8.08 -16.86 -3.64
N LEU A 158 -8.77 -16.87 -2.49
CA LEU A 158 -8.16 -17.11 -1.18
C LEU A 158 -8.43 -18.54 -0.75
N ASN A 159 -7.37 -19.25 -0.37
CA ASN A 159 -7.46 -20.63 0.10
C ASN A 159 -8.11 -20.72 1.47
N PHE A 160 -8.73 -21.90 1.75
CA PHE A 160 -9.25 -22.21 3.08
C PHE A 160 -8.08 -22.31 4.10
N PRO A 161 -8.23 -21.77 5.33
CA PRO A 161 -9.40 -21.11 5.90
C PRO A 161 -9.45 -19.59 5.69
N LEU A 162 -8.49 -18.98 5.00
CA LEU A 162 -8.35 -17.53 4.87
C LEU A 162 -9.53 -16.88 4.15
N ASN A 163 -10.14 -17.59 3.20
CA ASN A 163 -11.37 -17.14 2.53
C ASN A 163 -12.56 -16.91 3.49
N LEU A 164 -12.54 -17.55 4.66
CA LEU A 164 -13.52 -17.32 5.75
C LEU A 164 -13.00 -16.28 6.74
N ILE A 165 -11.74 -16.41 7.16
CA ILE A 165 -11.12 -15.51 8.16
C ILE A 165 -11.14 -14.05 7.69
N VAL A 166 -10.95 -13.79 6.39
CA VAL A 166 -10.97 -12.43 5.83
C VAL A 166 -12.23 -11.63 6.20
N ARG A 167 -13.35 -12.30 6.52
CA ARG A 167 -14.57 -11.61 6.95
C ARG A 167 -14.46 -10.95 8.31
N THR A 168 -13.57 -11.45 9.16
CA THR A 168 -13.39 -10.96 10.54
C THR A 168 -12.35 -9.87 10.67
N ILE A 169 -11.63 -9.54 9.57
CA ILE A 169 -10.53 -8.57 9.60
C ILE A 169 -11.00 -7.10 9.49
N PRO A 170 -11.99 -6.77 8.62
CA PRO A 170 -12.43 -5.38 8.49
C PRO A 170 -13.00 -4.83 9.80
N GLU A 171 -12.58 -3.61 10.13
CA GLU A 171 -13.04 -2.86 11.32
C GLU A 171 -13.54 -1.48 10.90
N PRO A 172 -14.39 -0.83 11.71
CA PRO A 172 -14.80 0.54 11.48
C PRO A 172 -13.60 1.48 11.42
N ALA A 173 -13.63 2.43 10.49
CA ALA A 173 -12.63 3.49 10.44
C ALA A 173 -12.66 4.32 11.75
N ALA A 174 -11.47 4.74 12.18
CA ALA A 174 -11.28 5.63 13.34
C ALA A 174 -10.42 6.84 12.90
N PRO A 175 -10.99 7.75 12.09
CA PRO A 175 -10.22 8.83 11.49
C PRO A 175 -9.56 9.72 12.54
N GLY A 176 -8.29 10.01 12.29
CA GLY A 176 -7.49 10.92 13.09
C GLY A 176 -7.46 12.34 12.52
N THR A 177 -6.57 13.14 13.05
CA THR A 177 -6.26 14.47 12.53
C THR A 177 -4.87 14.49 11.91
N ARG A 178 -4.71 15.23 10.80
CA ARG A 178 -3.37 15.48 10.24
C ARG A 178 -2.65 16.46 11.14
N PRO A 179 -1.49 16.09 11.73
CA PRO A 179 -0.69 17.02 12.52
C PRO A 179 -0.22 18.21 11.67
N PRO A 180 0.00 19.38 12.25
CA PRO A 180 0.57 20.49 11.52
C PRO A 180 2.01 20.18 11.09
N VAL A 181 2.42 20.66 9.90
CA VAL A 181 3.77 20.44 9.36
C VAL A 181 4.88 21.01 10.28
N THR A 182 4.55 21.99 11.12
CA THR A 182 5.43 22.56 12.13
C THR A 182 5.79 21.57 13.24
N ASP A 183 4.93 20.60 13.54
CA ASP A 183 5.29 19.44 14.37
C ASP A 183 5.88 18.36 13.47
N LYS A 184 7.14 18.57 13.10
CA LYS A 184 7.85 17.71 12.14
C LYS A 184 7.82 16.23 12.52
N LEU A 185 7.86 15.90 13.81
CA LEU A 185 7.87 14.51 14.25
C LEU A 185 6.48 13.86 14.16
N ALA A 186 5.43 14.52 14.66
CA ALA A 186 4.07 13.99 14.58
C ALA A 186 3.60 13.92 13.11
N TYR A 187 3.86 14.97 12.33
CA TYR A 187 3.57 14.99 10.91
C TYR A 187 4.35 13.90 10.15
N GLY A 188 5.62 13.72 10.48
CA GLY A 188 6.46 12.68 9.90
C GLY A 188 5.94 11.26 10.20
N ARG A 189 5.44 10.99 11.41
CA ARG A 189 4.78 9.71 11.74
C ARG A 189 3.50 9.50 10.93
N TYR A 190 2.72 10.56 10.74
CA TYR A 190 1.53 10.53 9.90
C TYR A 190 1.88 10.18 8.45
N MET A 191 2.88 10.86 7.86
CA MET A 191 3.33 10.61 6.49
C MET A 191 3.99 9.24 6.33
N LEU A 192 4.81 8.80 7.29
CA LEU A 192 5.46 7.49 7.30
C LEU A 192 4.44 6.35 7.25
N ARG A 193 3.35 6.49 8.03
CA ARG A 193 2.23 5.54 8.03
C ARG A 193 1.46 5.59 6.72
N SER A 194 1.14 6.80 6.24
CA SER A 194 0.39 6.98 4.98
C SER A 194 1.14 6.43 3.77
N ALA A 195 2.48 6.54 3.76
CA ALA A 195 3.34 6.01 2.72
C ALA A 195 3.67 4.51 2.89
N LEU A 196 3.06 3.82 3.88
CA LEU A 196 3.15 2.37 4.07
C LEU A 196 4.59 1.84 4.23
N CYS A 197 5.51 2.66 4.74
CA CYS A 197 6.91 2.28 4.83
C CYS A 197 7.13 1.03 5.70
N ALA A 198 6.38 0.92 6.81
CA ALA A 198 6.46 -0.23 7.70
C ALA A 198 6.05 -1.55 7.02
N ASP A 199 5.04 -1.52 6.15
CA ASP A 199 4.46 -2.70 5.51
C ASP A 199 5.48 -3.45 4.63
N CYS A 200 6.43 -2.71 4.06
CA CYS A 200 7.50 -3.30 3.26
C CYS A 200 8.82 -3.42 4.04
N HIS A 201 9.06 -2.55 5.02
CA HIS A 201 10.36 -2.49 5.71
C HIS A 201 10.36 -3.15 7.10
N THR A 202 9.28 -3.80 7.53
CA THR A 202 9.23 -4.64 8.72
C THR A 202 9.18 -6.10 8.31
N PRO A 203 10.09 -6.98 8.76
CA PRO A 203 10.04 -8.39 8.43
C PRO A 203 8.83 -9.07 9.09
N ILE A 204 8.27 -10.05 8.40
CA ILE A 204 7.12 -10.85 8.83
C ILE A 204 7.52 -12.32 9.00
N ASP A 205 6.77 -13.03 9.82
CA ASP A 205 6.85 -14.49 9.92
C ASP A 205 6.08 -15.20 8.77
N ASP A 206 6.08 -16.54 8.80
CA ASP A 206 5.39 -17.38 7.81
C ASP A 206 3.85 -17.21 7.84
N GLN A 207 3.30 -16.62 8.89
CA GLN A 207 1.89 -16.30 9.04
C GLN A 207 1.57 -14.87 8.56
N GLY A 208 2.58 -14.10 8.12
CA GLY A 208 2.43 -12.71 7.71
C GLY A 208 2.36 -11.72 8.89
N THR A 209 2.76 -12.14 10.10
CA THR A 209 2.76 -11.30 11.29
C THR A 209 4.09 -10.55 11.41
N PRO A 210 4.10 -9.24 11.64
CA PRO A 210 5.33 -8.49 11.88
C PRO A 210 6.14 -9.05 13.05
N LEU A 211 7.45 -9.23 12.86
CA LEU A 211 8.33 -9.74 13.89
C LEU A 211 8.49 -8.69 15.01
N PRO A 212 8.22 -9.06 16.28
CA PRO A 212 8.28 -8.11 17.38
C PRO A 212 9.66 -7.44 17.54
N GLY A 213 9.67 -6.12 17.64
CA GLY A 213 10.90 -5.33 17.84
C GLY A 213 11.77 -5.17 16.59
N MET A 214 11.28 -5.59 15.42
CA MET A 214 11.97 -5.50 14.14
C MET A 214 11.34 -4.43 13.21
N ASP A 215 10.61 -3.49 13.78
CA ASP A 215 9.99 -2.41 12.99
C ASP A 215 11.03 -1.68 12.14
N PHE A 216 10.77 -1.57 10.84
CA PHE A 216 11.65 -0.95 9.83
C PHE A 216 13.02 -1.61 9.64
N ALA A 217 13.27 -2.80 10.21
CA ALA A 217 14.56 -3.50 10.13
C ALA A 217 14.84 -4.12 8.75
N GLY A 218 13.91 -4.06 7.82
CA GLY A 218 14.04 -4.60 6.47
C GLY A 218 13.95 -6.13 6.43
N GLY A 219 14.28 -6.71 5.28
CA GLY A 219 14.34 -8.16 5.11
C GLY A 219 13.10 -8.80 4.50
N MET A 220 11.99 -8.08 4.33
CA MET A 220 10.85 -8.60 3.59
C MET A 220 11.25 -8.89 2.15
N GLU A 221 10.95 -10.11 1.70
CA GLU A 221 11.32 -10.58 0.37
C GLU A 221 10.18 -10.34 -0.63
N PHE A 222 10.56 -9.83 -1.80
CA PHE A 222 9.68 -9.62 -2.95
C PHE A 222 10.22 -10.45 -4.12
N VAL A 223 9.34 -11.28 -4.69
CA VAL A 223 9.65 -12.11 -5.85
C VAL A 223 8.80 -11.64 -7.01
N GLU A 224 9.44 -11.15 -8.04
CA GLU A 224 8.81 -10.69 -9.27
C GLU A 224 9.43 -11.41 -10.47
N THR A 225 8.80 -11.31 -11.62
CA THR A 225 9.32 -11.94 -12.83
C THR A 225 10.74 -11.42 -13.16
N GLY A 226 11.72 -12.28 -12.98
CA GLY A 226 13.12 -12.02 -13.32
C GLY A 226 13.97 -11.43 -12.22
N TYR A 227 13.44 -11.23 -10.99
CA TYR A 227 14.27 -10.82 -9.86
C TYR A 227 13.65 -11.17 -8.49
N ARG A 228 14.54 -11.18 -7.51
CA ARG A 228 14.21 -11.25 -6.11
C ARG A 228 14.90 -10.10 -5.37
N SER A 229 14.14 -9.35 -4.60
CA SER A 229 14.70 -8.24 -3.81
C SER A 229 14.24 -8.32 -2.37
N ARG A 230 15.05 -7.78 -1.46
CA ARG A 230 14.68 -7.63 -0.04
C ARG A 230 14.73 -6.16 0.35
N SER A 231 13.74 -5.75 1.15
CA SER A 231 13.68 -4.39 1.68
C SER A 231 14.89 -4.08 2.55
N ALA A 232 15.36 -2.84 2.48
CA ALA A 232 16.49 -2.38 3.27
C ALA A 232 16.10 -2.14 4.73
N ASN A 233 17.05 -2.26 5.65
CA ASN A 233 16.94 -1.69 6.99
C ASN A 233 16.92 -0.17 6.89
N ILE A 234 15.84 0.48 7.35
CA ILE A 234 15.68 1.93 7.39
C ILE A 234 15.56 2.47 8.82
N THR A 235 15.95 1.65 9.82
CA THR A 235 16.11 2.10 11.21
C THR A 235 17.32 3.02 11.34
N PRO A 236 17.43 3.81 12.43
CA PRO A 236 18.60 4.66 12.69
C PRO A 236 19.83 3.90 13.19
N ASP A 237 19.97 2.61 12.86
CA ASP A 237 21.20 1.86 13.11
C ASP A 237 22.33 2.38 12.21
N ALA A 238 23.51 2.60 12.81
CA ALA A 238 24.63 3.23 12.14
C ALA A 238 25.33 2.30 11.13
N ASP A 239 25.32 1.00 11.39
CA ASP A 239 26.08 0.02 10.60
C ASP A 239 25.26 -0.63 9.49
N THR A 240 23.97 -0.82 9.72
CA THR A 240 23.10 -1.60 8.83
C THR A 240 21.90 -0.83 8.30
N GLY A 241 21.58 0.32 8.90
CA GLY A 241 20.43 1.15 8.56
C GLY A 241 20.81 2.51 7.97
N ILE A 242 20.00 3.52 8.30
CA ILE A 242 20.19 4.91 7.85
C ILE A 242 20.79 5.81 8.94
N GLY A 243 21.40 5.23 9.98
CA GLY A 243 21.89 5.95 11.16
C GLY A 243 22.95 7.02 10.86
N THR A 244 23.77 6.82 9.85
CA THR A 244 24.81 7.77 9.40
C THR A 244 24.32 8.77 8.35
N TRP A 245 23.10 8.62 7.84
CA TRP A 245 22.58 9.52 6.84
C TRP A 245 22.17 10.86 7.44
N THR A 246 22.44 11.94 6.71
CA THR A 246 21.83 13.25 6.97
C THR A 246 20.43 13.31 6.35
N GLU A 247 19.61 14.25 6.82
CA GLU A 247 18.29 14.51 6.22
C GLU A 247 18.42 14.82 4.72
N GLN A 248 19.40 15.64 4.35
CA GLN A 248 19.62 15.99 2.95
C GLN A 248 19.95 14.76 2.08
N GLN A 249 20.79 13.85 2.57
CA GLN A 249 21.11 12.61 1.87
C GLN A 249 19.89 11.71 1.69
N PHE A 250 19.02 11.64 2.71
CA PHE A 250 17.76 10.91 2.62
C PHE A 250 16.84 11.51 1.57
N ILE A 251 16.62 12.81 1.60
CA ILE A 251 15.80 13.53 0.61
C ILE A 251 16.36 13.36 -0.79
N ASP A 252 17.65 13.56 -0.99
CA ASP A 252 18.30 13.48 -2.30
C ASP A 252 18.26 12.08 -2.87
N ARG A 253 18.24 11.04 -2.01
CA ARG A 253 18.06 9.65 -2.46
C ARG A 253 16.73 9.45 -3.17
N PHE A 254 15.63 10.04 -2.68
CA PHE A 254 14.33 10.00 -3.36
C PHE A 254 14.33 10.93 -4.57
N LYS A 255 14.78 12.16 -4.41
CA LYS A 255 14.77 13.19 -5.45
C LYS A 255 15.64 12.85 -6.67
N SER A 256 16.62 11.95 -6.53
CA SER A 256 17.40 11.46 -7.66
C SER A 256 16.58 10.72 -8.74
N PHE A 257 15.32 10.37 -8.43
CA PHE A 257 14.38 9.74 -9.36
C PHE A 257 13.27 10.68 -9.86
N GLU A 258 13.24 11.93 -9.39
CA GLU A 258 12.20 12.90 -9.78
C GLU A 258 12.39 13.31 -11.25
N GLY A 259 11.31 13.17 -12.03
CA GLY A 259 11.33 13.50 -13.46
C GLY A 259 12.20 12.60 -14.32
N VAL A 260 12.79 11.55 -13.73
CA VAL A 260 13.64 10.60 -14.47
C VAL A 260 12.78 9.50 -15.07
N THR A 261 12.92 9.27 -16.36
CA THR A 261 12.36 8.07 -17.00
C THR A 261 13.23 6.88 -16.63
N PRO A 262 12.72 5.87 -15.89
CA PRO A 262 13.53 4.73 -15.52
C PRO A 262 14.10 3.99 -16.73
N PRO A 263 15.38 3.57 -16.70
CA PRO A 263 15.98 2.86 -17.81
C PRO A 263 15.30 1.50 -18.04
N VAL A 264 15.30 1.05 -19.27
CA VAL A 264 14.99 -0.35 -19.61
C VAL A 264 16.20 -1.18 -19.18
N LEU A 265 15.94 -2.24 -18.42
CA LEU A 265 16.96 -3.09 -17.84
C LEU A 265 17.27 -4.27 -18.78
N SER A 266 18.55 -4.55 -18.98
CA SER A 266 19.01 -5.82 -19.53
C SER A 266 18.62 -6.98 -18.59
N GLU A 267 18.72 -8.20 -19.06
CA GLU A 267 18.41 -9.39 -18.25
C GLU A 267 19.28 -9.47 -16.99
N THR A 268 20.55 -9.12 -17.08
CA THR A 268 21.46 -9.09 -15.92
C THR A 268 21.08 -7.99 -14.93
N GLU A 269 20.75 -6.78 -15.41
CA GLU A 269 20.37 -5.66 -14.57
C GLU A 269 19.03 -5.91 -13.86
N ARG A 270 18.09 -6.68 -14.46
CA ARG A 270 16.83 -7.06 -13.81
C ARG A 270 17.03 -7.81 -12.50
N ARG A 271 18.13 -8.55 -12.34
CA ARG A 271 18.43 -9.23 -11.06
C ARG A 271 18.67 -8.26 -9.90
N GLN A 272 18.89 -6.97 -10.20
CA GLN A 272 19.03 -5.89 -9.22
C GLN A 272 17.86 -4.91 -9.27
N ASN A 273 16.72 -5.30 -9.85
CA ASN A 273 15.51 -4.50 -9.83
C ASN A 273 14.89 -4.47 -8.42
N THR A 274 13.91 -3.63 -8.22
CA THR A 274 13.29 -3.40 -6.91
C THR A 274 11.79 -3.14 -7.02
N THR A 275 11.06 -3.64 -6.05
CA THR A 275 9.62 -3.35 -5.87
C THR A 275 9.40 -1.97 -5.25
N MET A 276 10.42 -1.39 -4.58
CA MET A 276 10.35 -0.03 -4.00
C MET A 276 9.95 0.98 -5.09
N PRO A 277 8.81 1.70 -4.94
CA PRO A 277 8.28 2.59 -5.99
C PRO A 277 9.00 3.95 -5.99
N TRP A 278 10.30 3.95 -6.31
CA TRP A 278 11.16 5.14 -6.27
C TRP A 278 10.59 6.31 -7.06
N THR A 279 10.06 6.03 -8.27
CA THR A 279 9.53 7.08 -9.15
C THR A 279 8.25 7.72 -8.62
N ALA A 280 7.43 6.97 -7.87
CA ALA A 280 6.24 7.52 -7.22
C ALA A 280 6.66 8.40 -6.03
N TYR A 281 7.45 7.85 -5.10
CA TYR A 281 7.87 8.59 -3.91
C TYR A 281 8.81 9.77 -4.19
N ALA A 282 9.52 9.78 -5.33
CA ALA A 282 10.31 10.93 -5.76
C ALA A 282 9.49 12.21 -5.89
N GLY A 283 8.20 12.10 -6.19
CA GLY A 283 7.29 13.24 -6.24
C GLY A 283 6.86 13.80 -4.89
N MET A 284 7.19 13.16 -3.77
CA MET A 284 6.96 13.76 -2.44
C MET A 284 7.70 15.08 -2.30
N THR A 285 7.12 16.03 -1.57
CA THR A 285 7.81 17.28 -1.24
C THR A 285 9.06 17.03 -0.40
N ARG A 286 10.04 17.93 -0.47
CA ARG A 286 11.22 17.85 0.41
C ARG A 286 10.84 17.96 1.89
N GLU A 287 9.81 18.71 2.20
CA GLU A 287 9.25 18.85 3.54
C GLU A 287 8.70 17.52 4.06
N ASP A 288 7.89 16.83 3.26
CA ASP A 288 7.33 15.52 3.63
C ASP A 288 8.42 14.45 3.79
N LEU A 289 9.39 14.39 2.88
CA LEU A 289 10.53 13.48 3.00
C LEU A 289 11.39 13.80 4.24
N GLY A 290 11.61 15.08 4.56
CA GLY A 290 12.31 15.50 5.76
C GLY A 290 11.57 15.14 7.04
N ALA A 291 10.24 15.22 7.03
CA ALA A 291 9.41 14.79 8.15
C ALA A 291 9.43 13.27 8.34
N ILE A 292 9.35 12.50 7.23
CA ILE A 292 9.51 11.03 7.26
C ILE A 292 10.88 10.66 7.82
N TYR A 293 11.95 11.32 7.38
CA TYR A 293 13.30 11.11 7.93
C TYR A 293 13.34 11.35 9.43
N ALA A 294 12.76 12.46 9.93
CA ALA A 294 12.71 12.75 11.36
C ALA A 294 11.97 11.63 12.14
N ALA A 295 10.87 11.12 11.58
CA ALA A 295 10.12 10.03 12.19
C ALA A 295 10.91 8.70 12.20
N LEU A 296 11.67 8.39 11.14
CA LEU A 296 12.55 7.22 11.08
C LEU A 296 13.73 7.35 12.06
N ARG A 297 14.32 8.55 12.17
CA ARG A 297 15.41 8.80 13.13
C ARG A 297 14.97 8.67 14.59
N ALA A 298 13.69 8.82 14.87
CA ALA A 298 13.10 8.62 16.19
C ALA A 298 12.71 7.16 16.49
N GLN A 299 12.91 6.23 15.56
CA GLN A 299 12.69 4.80 15.79
C GLN A 299 13.84 4.21 16.61
N LYS A 300 13.59 3.03 17.17
CA LYS A 300 14.63 2.23 17.82
C LYS A 300 15.62 1.70 16.77
N PRO A 301 16.95 1.88 16.94
CA PRO A 301 17.91 1.26 16.04
C PRO A 301 17.85 -0.26 16.17
N VAL A 302 17.87 -0.96 15.02
CA VAL A 302 17.89 -2.42 14.96
C VAL A 302 19.04 -2.85 14.03
N VAL A 303 19.96 -3.64 14.55
CA VAL A 303 21.02 -4.23 13.72
C VAL A 303 20.40 -5.33 12.86
N SER A 304 20.33 -5.09 11.55
CA SER A 304 19.77 -6.05 10.58
C SER A 304 20.52 -5.93 9.25
N ARG A 305 21.34 -6.93 8.97
CA ARG A 305 22.20 -6.95 7.78
C ARG A 305 21.49 -7.66 6.63
N ILE A 306 21.08 -6.91 5.60
CA ILE A 306 20.24 -7.40 4.50
C ILE A 306 21.05 -7.55 3.21
N THR A 307 21.01 -8.76 2.62
CA THR A 307 21.41 -8.97 1.22
C THR A 307 20.25 -8.58 0.32
N LYS A 308 20.30 -7.37 -0.26
CA LYS A 308 19.18 -6.76 -1.00
C LYS A 308 18.80 -7.51 -2.27
N PHE A 309 19.77 -8.09 -2.96
CA PHE A 309 19.59 -8.79 -4.24
C PHE A 309 20.27 -10.16 -4.18
N PRO A 310 19.60 -11.17 -3.59
CA PRO A 310 20.21 -12.49 -3.38
C PRO A 310 20.60 -13.18 -4.70
N ASP A 311 19.80 -13.02 -5.76
CA ASP A 311 20.03 -13.68 -7.05
C ASP A 311 21.17 -13.01 -7.87
N ALA A 312 21.53 -11.76 -7.55
CA ALA A 312 22.64 -11.08 -8.22
C ALA A 312 24.03 -11.61 -7.76
N GLN A 313 24.08 -12.32 -6.66
CA GLN A 313 25.30 -12.87 -6.07
C GLN A 313 25.53 -14.35 -6.43
N SER A 314 24.56 -15.01 -7.07
CA SER A 314 24.70 -16.40 -7.51
C SER A 314 25.60 -16.45 -8.76
N PRO A 315 26.68 -17.25 -8.77
CA PRO A 315 27.47 -17.52 -10.00
C PRO A 315 26.55 -18.10 -11.07
N GLN A 316 26.77 -17.72 -12.32
CA GLN A 316 26.16 -18.36 -13.50
C GLN A 316 26.68 -19.77 -13.67
#